data_f8e6ce864a6a98a3f319fa55e37e7f4e
#
_entry.id   f8e6ce864a6a98a3f319fa55e37e7f4e
#
_cell.length_a   1.000
_cell.length_b   1.000
_cell.length_c   1.000
_cell.angle_alpha   90.00
_cell.angle_beta   90.00
_cell.angle_gamma   90.00
#
_symmetry.space_group_name_H-M   'P 1'
#
loop_
_entity.id
_entity.type
_entity.pdbx_description
1 polymer ?
#
loop_
_entity_poly.entity_id
_entity_poly.type
_entity_poly.pdbx_seq_one_letter_code
_entity_poly.pdbx_strand_id
1 'polypeptide(L)'
;MKLPIAIIIMTRNEEKNIESCLRSVQGFADEVFVIDSHSTDRTVELARSFGAVVFENEWVNYATQFNWALSHVPIRSSWVMRLDADEHLTPELRQELVDVLPRLDNDVTGISIKRRVYFMHRWIKHGGYYPIWLLRIWKRGCGHCEVRWMDEHIDLTCGRSISLKHDIVEENAKNLHWWIGKHNDYATREVIDLLNPRYHFFDYAAIPGSLYGTQHQRIRWFKEHVYIHLPLFVRPAF
;
A
#
# COMPACT_ATOMS: atom_id res chain seq x y z
N MET A 1 11.48 -17.25 -14.80
CA MET A 1 11.62 -15.98 -15.58
C MET A 1 11.18 -14.85 -14.65
N LYS A 2 11.99 -13.81 -14.51
CA LYS A 2 11.59 -12.63 -13.74
C LYS A 2 10.59 -11.79 -14.54
N LEU A 3 9.63 -11.18 -13.85
CA LEU A 3 8.69 -10.24 -14.47
C LEU A 3 9.31 -8.83 -14.52
N PRO A 4 8.97 -8.00 -15.51
CA PRO A 4 9.47 -6.63 -15.65
C PRO A 4 8.78 -5.69 -14.64
N ILE A 5 8.89 -6.03 -13.36
CA ILE A 5 8.29 -5.32 -12.24
C ILE A 5 9.41 -4.80 -11.34
N ALA A 6 9.36 -3.52 -10.99
CA ALA A 6 10.10 -2.92 -9.90
C ALA A 6 9.20 -2.90 -8.63
N ILE A 7 9.63 -3.59 -7.59
CA ILE A 7 8.92 -3.59 -6.31
C ILE A 7 9.54 -2.52 -5.42
N ILE A 8 8.70 -1.64 -4.87
CA ILE A 8 9.08 -0.61 -3.90
C ILE A 8 8.50 -1.00 -2.54
N ILE A 9 9.37 -1.11 -1.55
CA ILE A 9 9.04 -1.48 -0.16
C ILE A 9 9.49 -0.35 0.76
N MET A 10 8.55 0.22 1.52
CA MET A 10 8.87 1.21 2.54
C MET A 10 9.18 0.53 3.86
N THR A 11 10.23 1.00 4.55
CA THR A 11 10.64 0.39 5.82
C THR A 11 10.97 1.42 6.89
N ARG A 12 10.63 1.06 8.14
CA ARG A 12 11.15 1.67 9.36
C ARG A 12 11.06 0.66 10.50
N ASN A 13 12.21 0.09 10.90
CA ASN A 13 12.29 -0.94 11.93
C ASN A 13 11.38 -2.16 11.66
N GLU A 14 11.61 -2.80 10.51
CA GLU A 14 10.83 -3.93 10.00
C GLU A 14 11.60 -5.26 10.01
N GLU A 15 12.63 -5.42 10.86
CA GLU A 15 13.46 -6.64 10.91
C GLU A 15 12.65 -7.94 11.10
N LYS A 16 11.47 -7.87 11.75
CA LYS A 16 10.59 -9.01 12.01
C LYS A 16 9.74 -9.40 10.80
N ASN A 17 9.52 -8.47 9.86
CA ASN A 17 8.59 -8.63 8.75
C ASN A 17 9.31 -8.75 7.41
N ILE A 18 10.36 -7.93 7.19
CA ILE A 18 10.98 -7.73 5.88
C ILE A 18 11.50 -9.02 5.23
N GLU A 19 11.93 -10.00 6.01
CA GLU A 19 12.43 -11.26 5.48
C GLU A 19 11.33 -12.05 4.76
N SER A 20 10.12 -12.17 5.33
CA SER A 20 8.99 -12.84 4.72
C SER A 20 8.55 -12.14 3.42
N CYS A 21 8.49 -10.81 3.46
CA CYS A 21 8.20 -9.98 2.30
C CYS A 21 9.19 -10.26 1.15
N LEU A 22 10.50 -10.13 1.39
CA LEU A 22 11.54 -10.31 0.38
C LEU A 22 11.62 -11.74 -0.15
N ARG A 23 11.44 -12.77 0.70
CA ARG A 23 11.34 -14.17 0.25
C ARG A 23 10.21 -14.35 -0.76
N SER A 24 9.07 -13.72 -0.53
CA SER A 24 7.90 -13.85 -1.41
C SER A 24 8.13 -13.27 -2.80
N VAL A 25 9.07 -12.38 -2.99
CA VAL A 25 9.38 -11.71 -4.26
C VAL A 25 10.72 -12.15 -4.87
N GLN A 26 11.47 -13.00 -4.18
CA GLN A 26 12.76 -13.49 -4.64
C GLN A 26 12.61 -14.28 -5.95
N GLY A 27 13.43 -13.93 -6.96
CA GLY A 27 13.39 -14.56 -8.28
C GLY A 27 12.16 -14.24 -9.12
N PHE A 28 11.24 -13.40 -8.60
CA PHE A 28 9.97 -13.04 -9.23
C PHE A 28 10.05 -11.69 -9.96
N ALA A 29 10.57 -10.66 -9.33
CA ALA A 29 10.69 -9.31 -9.89
C ALA A 29 12.09 -9.03 -10.45
N ASP A 30 12.17 -8.16 -11.44
CA ASP A 30 13.47 -7.71 -11.99
C ASP A 30 14.22 -6.84 -10.99
N GLU A 31 13.50 -5.95 -10.30
CA GLU A 31 14.08 -4.97 -9.41
C GLU A 31 13.32 -4.97 -8.06
N VAL A 32 14.05 -4.87 -6.96
CA VAL A 32 13.51 -4.71 -5.62
C VAL A 32 14.23 -3.56 -4.94
N PHE A 33 13.48 -2.53 -4.59
CA PHE A 33 13.96 -1.33 -3.90
C PHE A 33 13.35 -1.27 -2.51
N VAL A 34 14.19 -1.01 -1.53
CA VAL A 34 13.77 -0.74 -0.15
C VAL A 34 14.07 0.72 0.16
N ILE A 35 13.07 1.47 0.58
CA ILE A 35 13.20 2.86 0.98
C ILE A 35 13.11 2.92 2.49
N ASP A 36 14.24 3.06 3.11
CA ASP A 36 14.37 2.99 4.55
C ASP A 36 14.34 4.37 5.20
N SER A 37 13.58 4.50 6.27
CA SER A 37 13.44 5.73 7.05
C SER A 37 14.30 5.67 8.30
N HIS A 38 15.61 5.48 8.11
CA HIS A 38 16.64 5.41 9.16
C HIS A 38 16.32 4.36 10.24
N SER A 39 16.11 3.11 9.81
CA SER A 39 15.94 1.97 10.72
C SER A 39 17.15 1.80 11.62
N THR A 40 16.89 1.51 12.90
CA THR A 40 17.90 1.28 13.94
C THR A 40 18.09 -0.20 14.27
N ASP A 41 17.28 -1.08 13.66
CA ASP A 41 17.33 -2.52 13.77
C ASP A 41 18.04 -3.15 12.55
N ARG A 42 17.90 -4.46 12.35
CA ARG A 42 18.55 -5.18 11.25
C ARG A 42 17.84 -5.08 9.91
N THR A 43 16.84 -4.21 9.75
CA THR A 43 16.02 -4.07 8.52
C THR A 43 16.90 -3.90 7.28
N VAL A 44 17.82 -2.94 7.29
CA VAL A 44 18.69 -2.61 6.15
C VAL A 44 19.67 -3.74 5.84
N GLU A 45 20.27 -4.37 6.87
CA GLU A 45 21.13 -5.54 6.72
C GLU A 45 20.39 -6.68 6.01
N LEU A 46 19.21 -7.02 6.51
CA LEU A 46 18.36 -8.07 5.92
C LEU A 46 17.96 -7.73 4.47
N ALA A 47 17.53 -6.50 4.21
CA ALA A 47 17.16 -6.08 2.86
C ALA A 47 18.30 -6.29 1.86
N ARG A 48 19.50 -5.86 2.21
CA ARG A 48 20.70 -6.03 1.36
C ARG A 48 21.09 -7.51 1.18
N SER A 49 20.93 -8.35 2.21
CA SER A 49 21.23 -9.78 2.12
C SER A 49 20.34 -10.54 1.14
N PHE A 50 19.11 -10.05 0.91
CA PHE A 50 18.19 -10.57 -0.12
C PHE A 50 18.41 -9.95 -1.51
N GLY A 51 19.41 -9.07 -1.67
CA GLY A 51 19.75 -8.43 -2.95
C GLY A 51 18.88 -7.21 -3.29
N ALA A 52 18.12 -6.67 -2.34
CA ALA A 52 17.40 -5.42 -2.55
C ALA A 52 18.36 -4.22 -2.58
N VAL A 53 18.07 -3.25 -3.44
CA VAL A 53 18.78 -1.97 -3.46
C VAL A 53 18.12 -1.05 -2.43
N VAL A 54 18.89 -0.61 -1.43
CA VAL A 54 18.37 0.20 -0.32
C VAL A 54 18.72 1.67 -0.53
N PHE A 55 17.70 2.52 -0.45
CA PHE A 55 17.82 3.97 -0.38
C PHE A 55 17.35 4.44 0.99
N GLU A 56 18.00 5.45 1.54
CA GLU A 56 17.60 6.07 2.80
C GLU A 56 16.96 7.44 2.52
N ASN A 57 15.84 7.73 3.16
CA ASN A 57 15.18 9.02 3.07
C ASN A 57 14.41 9.35 4.36
N GLU A 58 14.42 10.61 4.74
CA GLU A 58 13.71 11.12 5.92
C GLU A 58 12.22 10.85 5.86
N TRP A 59 11.66 10.38 6.98
CA TRP A 59 10.23 10.12 7.06
C TRP A 59 9.43 11.40 7.31
N VAL A 60 8.50 11.71 6.42
CA VAL A 60 7.47 12.72 6.63
C VAL A 60 6.11 12.03 6.81
N ASN A 61 5.61 11.42 5.76
CA ASN A 61 4.45 10.55 5.74
C ASN A 61 4.61 9.53 4.61
N TYR A 62 3.69 8.56 4.54
CA TYR A 62 3.79 7.48 3.56
C TYR A 62 3.78 8.00 2.11
N ALA A 63 2.85 8.89 1.79
CA ALA A 63 2.69 9.43 0.44
C ALA A 63 3.93 10.18 -0.04
N THR A 64 4.48 11.06 0.81
CA THR A 64 5.71 11.81 0.51
C THR A 64 6.88 10.86 0.26
N GLN A 65 7.05 9.86 1.14
CA GLN A 65 8.13 8.87 1.02
C GLN A 65 8.00 8.04 -0.26
N PHE A 66 6.77 7.59 -0.57
CA PHE A 66 6.54 6.77 -1.75
C PHE A 66 6.73 7.56 -3.06
N ASN A 67 6.22 8.79 -3.13
CA ASN A 67 6.40 9.66 -4.29
C ASN A 67 7.86 10.10 -4.47
N TRP A 68 8.59 10.27 -3.36
CA TRP A 68 10.04 10.46 -3.41
C TRP A 68 10.73 9.26 -4.08
N ALA A 69 10.35 8.04 -3.70
CA ALA A 69 10.89 6.83 -4.31
C ALA A 69 10.62 6.79 -5.82
N LEU A 70 9.38 7.08 -6.26
CA LEU A 70 9.03 7.09 -7.68
C LEU A 70 9.86 8.06 -8.52
N SER A 71 10.35 9.16 -7.91
CA SER A 71 11.10 10.22 -8.60
C SER A 71 12.62 10.09 -8.50
N HIS A 72 13.15 9.41 -7.48
CA HIS A 72 14.62 9.36 -7.22
C HIS A 72 15.24 7.98 -7.44
N VAL A 73 14.43 6.91 -7.37
CA VAL A 73 14.94 5.55 -7.59
C VAL A 73 15.06 5.26 -9.08
N PRO A 74 16.16 4.67 -9.57
CA PRO A 74 16.41 4.43 -10.99
C PRO A 74 15.62 3.21 -11.50
N ILE A 75 14.28 3.29 -11.51
CA ILE A 75 13.38 2.24 -11.97
C ILE A 75 13.53 2.04 -13.47
N ARG A 76 13.88 0.83 -13.91
CA ARG A 76 14.01 0.45 -15.33
C ARG A 76 12.84 -0.40 -15.81
N SER A 77 12.26 -1.20 -14.93
CA SER A 77 11.11 -2.07 -15.19
C SER A 77 9.92 -1.29 -15.73
N SER A 78 9.13 -1.92 -16.60
CA SER A 78 7.94 -1.30 -17.20
C SER A 78 6.76 -1.21 -16.25
N TRP A 79 6.75 -2.01 -15.18
CA TRP A 79 5.73 -2.00 -14.15
C TRP A 79 6.34 -1.66 -12.79
N VAL A 80 5.55 -1.01 -11.95
CA VAL A 80 5.89 -0.71 -10.56
C VAL A 80 4.88 -1.38 -9.66
N MET A 81 5.36 -1.97 -8.56
CA MET A 81 4.52 -2.58 -7.53
C MET A 81 4.80 -1.95 -6.17
N ARG A 82 3.75 -1.51 -5.48
CA ARG A 82 3.79 -1.20 -4.06
C ARG A 82 3.60 -2.48 -3.25
N LEU A 83 4.52 -2.74 -2.34
CA LEU A 83 4.43 -3.83 -1.37
C LEU A 83 4.84 -3.29 -0.01
N ASP A 84 4.06 -3.53 1.04
CA ASP A 84 4.41 -3.09 2.38
C ASP A 84 5.29 -4.17 3.05
N ALA A 85 6.16 -3.79 4.01
CA ALA A 85 7.17 -4.69 4.58
C ALA A 85 6.56 -5.88 5.37
N ASP A 86 5.32 -5.75 5.83
CA ASP A 86 4.53 -6.78 6.49
C ASP A 86 3.56 -7.52 5.53
N GLU A 87 3.73 -7.31 4.22
CA GLU A 87 2.98 -8.01 3.18
C GLU A 87 3.85 -9.04 2.45
N HIS A 88 3.21 -10.11 1.95
CA HIS A 88 3.86 -11.09 1.09
C HIS A 88 2.93 -11.59 -0.01
N LEU A 89 3.52 -11.97 -1.15
CA LEU A 89 2.81 -12.55 -2.27
C LEU A 89 2.54 -14.03 -2.01
N THR A 90 1.31 -14.48 -2.22
CA THR A 90 1.03 -15.91 -2.23
C THR A 90 1.59 -16.58 -3.49
N PRO A 91 1.92 -17.88 -3.46
CA PRO A 91 2.36 -18.62 -4.65
C PRO A 91 1.34 -18.52 -5.80
N GLU A 92 0.05 -18.54 -5.47
CA GLU A 92 -1.06 -18.45 -6.43
C GLU A 92 -1.10 -17.08 -7.10
N LEU A 93 -0.90 -15.98 -6.34
CA LEU A 93 -0.82 -14.63 -6.89
C LEU A 93 0.40 -14.46 -7.81
N ARG A 94 1.55 -15.01 -7.40
CA ARG A 94 2.76 -15.00 -8.23
C ARG A 94 2.52 -15.70 -9.57
N GLN A 95 1.89 -16.87 -9.55
CA GLN A 95 1.59 -17.61 -10.77
C GLN A 95 0.59 -16.85 -11.64
N GLU A 96 -0.49 -16.30 -11.05
CA GLU A 96 -1.46 -15.49 -11.78
C GLU A 96 -0.81 -14.28 -12.47
N LEU A 97 0.12 -13.60 -11.81
CA LEU A 97 0.86 -12.48 -12.39
C LEU A 97 1.76 -12.92 -13.56
N VAL A 98 2.41 -14.08 -13.45
CA VAL A 98 3.22 -14.65 -14.54
C VAL A 98 2.35 -14.94 -15.77
N ASP A 99 1.13 -15.41 -15.57
CA ASP A 99 0.22 -15.78 -16.65
C ASP A 99 -0.49 -14.57 -17.29
N VAL A 100 -0.84 -13.58 -16.47
CA VAL A 100 -1.68 -12.45 -16.88
C VAL A 100 -0.86 -11.30 -17.45
N LEU A 101 0.24 -10.92 -16.79
CA LEU A 101 0.99 -9.70 -17.15
C LEU A 101 1.45 -9.63 -18.62
N PRO A 102 1.94 -10.73 -19.23
CA PRO A 102 2.35 -10.71 -20.64
C PRO A 102 1.21 -10.63 -21.65
N ARG A 103 -0.04 -10.85 -21.18
CA ARG A 103 -1.24 -10.92 -22.03
C ARG A 103 -2.16 -9.73 -21.89
N LEU A 104 -1.76 -8.73 -21.10
CA LEU A 104 -2.56 -7.54 -20.86
C LEU A 104 -2.69 -6.69 -22.12
N ASP A 105 -3.90 -6.18 -22.36
CA ASP A 105 -4.15 -5.18 -23.38
C ASP A 105 -3.32 -3.91 -23.12
N ASN A 106 -3.03 -3.16 -24.16
CA ASN A 106 -2.19 -1.96 -24.06
C ASN A 106 -2.82 -0.84 -23.20
N ASP A 107 -4.13 -0.79 -23.11
CA ASP A 107 -4.91 0.17 -22.32
C ASP A 107 -4.98 -0.20 -20.83
N VAL A 108 -4.65 -1.45 -20.47
CA VAL A 108 -4.51 -1.86 -19.06
C VAL A 108 -3.20 -1.34 -18.52
N THR A 109 -3.30 -0.42 -17.57
CA THR A 109 -2.14 0.25 -16.96
C THR A 109 -2.10 0.07 -15.45
N GLY A 110 -3.13 -0.56 -14.86
CA GLY A 110 -3.23 -0.82 -13.43
C GLY A 110 -3.75 -2.22 -13.11
N ILE A 111 -3.32 -2.77 -11.97
CA ILE A 111 -3.76 -4.06 -11.45
C ILE A 111 -4.12 -3.90 -9.98
N SER A 112 -5.39 -4.18 -9.67
CA SER A 112 -5.90 -4.19 -8.30
C SER A 112 -5.87 -5.60 -7.73
N ILE A 113 -5.43 -5.71 -6.48
CA ILE A 113 -5.26 -6.97 -5.76
C ILE A 113 -5.97 -6.86 -4.43
N LYS A 114 -6.62 -7.95 -3.99
CA LYS A 114 -7.25 -8.01 -2.67
C LYS A 114 -6.19 -8.20 -1.60
N ARG A 115 -6.42 -7.59 -0.44
CA ARG A 115 -5.57 -7.73 0.72
C ARG A 115 -6.26 -8.60 1.77
N ARG A 116 -5.55 -9.65 2.19
CA ARG A 116 -5.97 -10.56 3.25
C ARG A 116 -5.20 -10.20 4.52
N VAL A 117 -5.88 -9.65 5.50
CA VAL A 117 -5.28 -9.19 6.76
C VAL A 117 -5.33 -10.30 7.80
N TYR A 118 -4.18 -10.62 8.39
CA TYR A 118 -4.07 -11.49 9.56
C TYR A 118 -3.78 -10.66 10.81
N PHE A 119 -4.50 -10.96 11.87
CA PHE A 119 -4.24 -10.42 13.20
C PHE A 119 -4.10 -11.57 14.20
N MET A 120 -2.98 -11.62 14.91
CA MET A 120 -2.64 -12.72 15.81
C MET A 120 -2.81 -14.11 15.14
N HIS A 121 -2.26 -14.26 13.93
CA HIS A 121 -2.31 -15.47 13.09
C HIS A 121 -3.72 -15.90 12.67
N ARG A 122 -4.73 -15.03 12.79
CA ARG A 122 -6.09 -15.29 12.33
C ARG A 122 -6.48 -14.35 11.20
N TRP A 123 -6.97 -14.92 10.13
CA TRP A 123 -7.51 -14.13 9.02
C TRP A 123 -8.78 -13.38 9.43
N ILE A 124 -8.77 -12.07 9.30
CA ILE A 124 -9.93 -11.19 9.54
C ILE A 124 -10.79 -11.12 8.27
N LYS A 125 -11.92 -11.82 8.28
CA LYS A 125 -12.83 -11.94 7.11
C LYS A 125 -13.99 -10.96 7.12
N HIS A 126 -14.30 -10.37 8.26
CA HIS A 126 -15.51 -9.58 8.50
C HIS A 126 -15.17 -8.15 8.93
N GLY A 127 -16.20 -7.32 9.17
CA GLY A 127 -16.00 -5.95 9.63
C GLY A 127 -15.40 -5.02 8.56
N GLY A 128 -15.67 -5.29 7.27
CA GLY A 128 -15.15 -4.46 6.17
C GLY A 128 -13.68 -4.72 5.80
N TYR A 129 -13.00 -5.68 6.45
CA TYR A 129 -11.60 -5.99 6.18
C TYR A 129 -11.36 -6.84 4.93
N TYR A 130 -12.38 -7.57 4.45
CA TYR A 130 -12.24 -8.39 3.24
C TYR A 130 -13.58 -8.51 2.49
N PRO A 131 -13.59 -8.40 1.14
CA PRO A 131 -12.46 -8.03 0.28
C PRO A 131 -12.20 -6.52 0.25
N ILE A 132 -10.94 -6.11 0.41
CA ILE A 132 -10.48 -4.75 0.12
C ILE A 132 -9.60 -4.81 -1.12
N TRP A 133 -9.99 -4.07 -2.16
CA TRP A 133 -9.26 -3.98 -3.41
C TRP A 133 -8.34 -2.76 -3.39
N LEU A 134 -7.05 -3.00 -3.63
CA LEU A 134 -6.02 -1.98 -3.67
C LEU A 134 -5.32 -2.01 -5.03
N LEU A 135 -5.13 -0.86 -5.65
CA LEU A 135 -4.25 -0.72 -6.81
C LEU A 135 -2.81 -0.91 -6.33
N ARG A 136 -2.21 -2.05 -6.67
CA ARG A 136 -0.88 -2.44 -6.18
C ARG A 136 0.19 -2.47 -7.25
N ILE A 137 -0.20 -2.64 -8.54
CA ILE A 137 0.74 -2.68 -9.66
C ILE A 137 0.24 -1.73 -10.74
N TRP A 138 1.14 -0.97 -11.34
CA TRP A 138 0.81 -0.07 -12.45
C TRP A 138 1.97 0.09 -13.43
N LYS A 139 1.70 0.49 -14.68
CA LYS A 139 2.74 0.84 -15.65
C LYS A 139 3.51 2.05 -15.15
N ARG A 140 4.83 2.00 -15.27
CA ARG A 140 5.71 3.10 -14.88
C ARG A 140 5.28 4.40 -15.55
N GLY A 141 5.11 5.47 -14.74
CA GLY A 141 4.62 6.76 -15.18
C GLY A 141 3.09 6.92 -15.20
N CYS A 142 2.30 5.84 -14.96
CA CYS A 142 0.84 5.89 -14.94
C CYS A 142 0.23 5.90 -13.53
N GLY A 143 1.00 6.07 -12.48
CA GLY A 143 0.46 6.12 -11.12
C GLY A 143 1.38 6.84 -10.15
N HIS A 144 0.76 7.43 -9.14
CA HIS A 144 1.42 8.08 -8.02
C HIS A 144 0.60 7.87 -6.74
N CYS A 145 1.21 8.07 -5.58
CA CYS A 145 0.51 8.04 -4.30
C CYS A 145 -0.18 9.38 -4.05
N GLU A 146 -1.48 9.36 -3.77
CA GLU A 146 -2.21 10.58 -3.38
C GLU A 146 -1.62 11.19 -2.10
N VAL A 147 -1.58 12.52 -2.02
CA VAL A 147 -0.95 13.21 -0.88
C VAL A 147 -1.96 13.34 0.26
N ARG A 148 -1.89 12.39 1.21
CA ARG A 148 -2.69 12.37 2.44
C ARG A 148 -1.84 11.91 3.63
N TRP A 149 -2.32 12.21 4.84
CA TRP A 149 -1.70 11.73 6.07
C TRP A 149 -2.15 10.32 6.46
N MET A 150 -3.37 9.95 6.06
CA MET A 150 -3.96 8.64 6.30
C MET A 150 -4.77 8.17 5.10
N ASP A 151 -4.88 6.84 4.95
CA ASP A 151 -5.70 6.19 3.92
C ASP A 151 -5.34 6.64 2.48
N GLU A 152 -4.02 6.77 2.22
CA GLU A 152 -3.51 7.12 0.92
C GLU A 152 -3.59 5.95 -0.06
N HIS A 153 -4.03 6.24 -1.27
CA HIS A 153 -4.16 5.27 -2.37
C HIS A 153 -3.25 5.63 -3.54
N ILE A 154 -2.99 4.65 -4.38
CA ILE A 154 -2.36 4.92 -5.67
C ILE A 154 -3.43 5.44 -6.62
N ASP A 155 -3.19 6.62 -7.19
CA ASP A 155 -4.00 7.21 -8.24
C ASP A 155 -3.45 6.79 -9.61
N LEU A 156 -4.34 6.23 -10.46
CA LEU A 156 -4.00 5.81 -11.81
C LEU A 156 -4.26 6.96 -12.78
N THR A 157 -3.21 7.54 -13.33
CA THR A 157 -3.29 8.74 -14.18
C THR A 157 -3.58 8.46 -15.65
N CYS A 158 -3.48 7.21 -16.09
CA CYS A 158 -3.75 6.83 -17.48
C CYS A 158 -4.24 5.38 -17.59
N GLY A 159 -5.01 5.09 -18.64
CA GLY A 159 -5.54 3.77 -18.94
C GLY A 159 -6.61 3.29 -17.96
N ARG A 160 -6.74 1.98 -17.82
CA ARG A 160 -7.68 1.32 -16.91
C ARG A 160 -7.00 0.28 -16.03
N SER A 161 -7.65 -0.09 -14.93
CA SER A 161 -7.21 -1.19 -14.08
C SER A 161 -8.04 -2.45 -14.27
N ILE A 162 -7.41 -3.60 -14.02
CA ILE A 162 -8.07 -4.89 -13.86
C ILE A 162 -7.89 -5.39 -12.42
N SER A 163 -8.68 -6.41 -12.05
CA SER A 163 -8.59 -7.04 -10.73
C SER A 163 -8.17 -8.51 -10.87
N LEU A 164 -7.26 -8.97 -10.01
CA LEU A 164 -6.81 -10.35 -9.94
C LEU A 164 -7.64 -11.17 -8.95
N LYS A 165 -7.61 -12.50 -9.11
CA LYS A 165 -8.35 -13.41 -8.22
C LYS A 165 -7.68 -13.61 -6.86
N HIS A 166 -6.35 -13.75 -6.87
CA HIS A 166 -5.58 -14.11 -5.69
C HIS A 166 -5.17 -12.88 -4.87
N ASP A 167 -4.77 -13.11 -3.63
CA ASP A 167 -4.61 -12.09 -2.60
C ASP A 167 -3.13 -11.82 -2.30
N ILE A 168 -2.82 -10.58 -1.90
CA ILE A 168 -1.67 -10.27 -1.05
C ILE A 168 -2.06 -10.59 0.39
N VAL A 169 -1.13 -11.12 1.18
CA VAL A 169 -1.31 -11.36 2.61
C VAL A 169 -0.55 -10.31 3.39
N GLU A 170 -1.25 -9.63 4.30
CA GLU A 170 -0.69 -8.76 5.33
C GLU A 170 -0.69 -9.51 6.66
N GLU A 171 0.48 -9.73 7.23
CA GLU A 171 0.65 -10.36 8.54
C GLU A 171 1.83 -9.72 9.27
N ASN A 172 1.56 -8.93 10.29
CA ASN A 172 2.59 -8.24 11.05
C ASN A 172 3.06 -9.11 12.23
N ALA A 173 4.36 -9.42 12.28
CA ALA A 173 4.98 -10.26 13.30
C ALA A 173 5.34 -9.49 14.59
N LYS A 174 5.08 -8.19 14.65
CA LYS A 174 5.31 -7.38 15.87
C LYS A 174 4.23 -7.66 16.91
N ASN A 175 4.54 -7.40 18.17
CA ASN A 175 3.64 -7.70 19.28
C ASN A 175 2.46 -6.73 19.42
N LEU A 176 1.49 -7.08 20.28
CA LEU A 176 0.29 -6.29 20.53
C LEU A 176 0.60 -4.89 21.08
N HIS A 177 1.64 -4.74 21.90
CA HIS A 177 2.04 -3.43 22.42
C HIS A 177 2.42 -2.45 21.29
N TRP A 178 3.23 -2.91 20.34
CA TRP A 178 3.58 -2.13 19.16
C TRP A 178 2.33 -1.82 18.31
N TRP A 179 1.44 -2.81 18.15
CA TRP A 179 0.20 -2.63 17.38
C TRP A 179 -0.69 -1.53 18.00
N ILE A 180 -0.87 -1.53 19.31
CA ILE A 180 -1.63 -0.49 20.03
C ILE A 180 -0.99 0.89 19.82
N GLY A 181 0.35 1.00 19.98
CA GLY A 181 1.08 2.24 19.75
C GLY A 181 0.88 2.78 18.34
N LYS A 182 1.05 1.92 17.31
CA LYS A 182 0.82 2.27 15.90
C LYS A 182 -0.60 2.80 15.65
N HIS A 183 -1.63 2.17 16.25
CA HIS A 183 -3.02 2.60 16.07
C HIS A 183 -3.33 3.89 16.82
N ASN A 184 -2.68 4.15 17.95
CA ASN A 184 -2.78 5.45 18.62
C ASN A 184 -2.21 6.58 17.74
N ASP A 185 -1.07 6.36 17.08
CA ASP A 185 -0.51 7.32 16.12
C ASP A 185 -1.43 7.50 14.89
N TYR A 186 -2.05 6.42 14.41
CA TYR A 186 -3.04 6.49 13.32
C TYR A 186 -4.26 7.31 13.72
N ALA A 187 -4.78 7.14 14.94
CA ALA A 187 -5.90 7.94 15.44
C ALA A 187 -5.57 9.44 15.44
N THR A 188 -4.36 9.83 15.81
CA THR A 188 -3.90 11.22 15.76
C THR A 188 -3.89 11.77 14.33
N ARG A 189 -3.34 11.01 13.37
CA ARG A 189 -3.30 11.40 11.95
C ARG A 189 -4.70 11.48 11.34
N GLU A 190 -5.59 10.55 11.70
CA GLU A 190 -6.99 10.55 11.25
C GLU A 190 -7.73 11.80 11.73
N VAL A 191 -7.48 12.27 12.97
CA VAL A 191 -8.06 13.52 13.47
C VAL A 191 -7.60 14.71 12.64
N ILE A 192 -6.32 14.77 12.26
CA ILE A 192 -5.79 15.83 11.40
C ILE A 192 -6.51 15.82 10.04
N ASP A 193 -6.64 14.65 9.42
CA ASP A 193 -7.35 14.49 8.14
C ASP A 193 -8.84 14.87 8.24
N LEU A 194 -9.52 14.51 9.33
CA LEU A 194 -10.92 14.86 9.56
C LEU A 194 -11.15 16.35 9.76
N LEU A 195 -10.18 17.05 10.37
CA LEU A 195 -10.27 18.49 10.63
C LEU A 195 -9.80 19.35 9.46
N ASN A 196 -8.95 18.81 8.58
CA ASN A 196 -8.38 19.57 7.48
C ASN A 196 -9.41 20.25 6.55
N PRO A 197 -10.56 19.63 6.17
CA PRO A 197 -11.58 20.32 5.36
C PRO A 197 -12.17 21.55 6.03
N ARG A 198 -12.14 21.63 7.36
CA ARG A 198 -12.66 22.76 8.14
C ARG A 198 -11.62 23.85 8.40
N TYR A 199 -10.37 23.44 8.65
CA TYR A 199 -9.34 24.35 9.15
C TYR A 199 -8.22 24.64 8.15
N HIS A 200 -8.20 23.92 7.01
CA HIS A 200 -7.22 24.11 5.91
C HIS A 200 -5.77 24.10 6.39
N PHE A 201 -5.39 23.11 7.19
CA PHE A 201 -4.03 22.96 7.70
C PHE A 201 -3.00 22.77 6.58
N PHE A 202 -3.42 22.11 5.48
CA PHE A 202 -2.58 21.83 4.31
C PHE A 202 -3.45 21.54 3.08
N ASP A 203 -2.87 21.75 1.91
CA ASP A 203 -3.51 21.42 0.64
C ASP A 203 -3.38 19.93 0.33
N TYR A 204 -4.47 19.31 -0.13
CA TYR A 204 -4.51 17.93 -0.59
C TYR A 204 -4.53 17.86 -2.11
N ALA A 205 -3.73 16.90 -2.65
CA ALA A 205 -3.97 16.32 -3.95
C ALA A 205 -4.59 14.92 -3.73
N ALA A 206 -5.84 14.89 -3.26
CA ALA A 206 -6.52 13.64 -2.92
C ALA A 206 -7.52 13.22 -4.01
N ILE A 207 -7.68 11.89 -4.17
CA ILE A 207 -8.70 11.31 -5.03
C ILE A 207 -10.08 11.63 -4.44
N PRO A 208 -11.00 12.30 -5.16
CA PRO A 208 -12.30 12.67 -4.61
C PRO A 208 -13.17 11.44 -4.33
N GLY A 209 -13.99 11.53 -3.28
CA GLY A 209 -15.03 10.53 -3.00
C GLY A 209 -16.07 10.49 -4.13
N SER A 210 -16.53 9.29 -4.53
CA SER A 210 -17.52 9.11 -5.60
C SER A 210 -18.36 7.84 -5.38
N LEU A 211 -19.69 7.95 -5.49
CA LEU A 211 -20.59 6.80 -5.42
C LEU A 211 -20.42 5.81 -6.59
N TYR A 212 -19.97 6.31 -7.74
CA TYR A 212 -19.82 5.52 -8.97
C TYR A 212 -18.36 5.11 -9.23
N GLY A 213 -17.47 5.45 -8.31
CA GLY A 213 -16.04 5.19 -8.41
C GLY A 213 -15.63 3.79 -7.90
N THR A 214 -14.35 3.65 -7.66
CA THR A 214 -13.75 2.47 -7.05
C THR A 214 -14.24 2.24 -5.61
N GLN A 215 -13.93 1.08 -5.03
CA GLN A 215 -14.37 0.75 -3.66
C GLN A 215 -13.94 1.81 -2.66
N HIS A 216 -12.68 2.26 -2.69
CA HIS A 216 -12.18 3.29 -1.77
C HIS A 216 -12.85 4.65 -1.98
N GLN A 217 -13.14 5.05 -3.23
CA GLN A 217 -13.86 6.29 -3.52
C GLN A 217 -15.28 6.28 -2.97
N ARG A 218 -15.98 5.13 -3.03
CA ARG A 218 -17.31 4.97 -2.43
C ARG A 218 -17.27 5.05 -0.92
N ILE A 219 -16.32 4.35 -0.27
CA ILE A 219 -16.13 4.41 1.19
C ILE A 219 -15.84 5.85 1.62
N ARG A 220 -14.95 6.54 0.90
CA ARG A 220 -14.62 7.94 1.15
C ARG A 220 -15.84 8.85 1.02
N TRP A 221 -16.63 8.68 -0.03
CA TRP A 221 -17.86 9.45 -0.21
C TRP A 221 -18.83 9.27 0.99
N PHE A 222 -19.05 8.03 1.43
CA PHE A 222 -19.87 7.75 2.61
C PHE A 222 -19.30 8.39 3.88
N LYS A 223 -17.99 8.33 4.07
CA LYS A 223 -17.30 8.96 5.20
C LYS A 223 -17.52 10.47 5.21
N GLU A 224 -17.36 11.13 4.07
CA GLU A 224 -17.41 12.59 3.94
C GLU A 224 -18.84 13.15 3.93
N HIS A 225 -19.84 12.42 3.41
CA HIS A 225 -21.20 12.94 3.24
C HIS A 225 -22.21 12.36 4.23
N VAL A 226 -21.94 11.22 4.84
CA VAL A 226 -22.87 10.56 5.75
C VAL A 226 -22.28 10.43 7.14
N TYR A 227 -21.17 9.71 7.28
CA TYR A 227 -20.62 9.34 8.57
C TYR A 227 -20.25 10.54 9.45
N ILE A 228 -19.61 11.56 8.90
CA ILE A 228 -19.19 12.74 9.67
C ILE A 228 -20.38 13.57 10.20
N HIS A 229 -21.55 13.46 9.56
CA HIS A 229 -22.76 14.17 9.96
C HIS A 229 -23.62 13.37 10.97
N LEU A 230 -23.30 12.10 11.23
CA LEU A 230 -23.99 11.31 12.22
C LEU A 230 -23.64 11.75 13.64
N PRO A 231 -24.60 11.72 14.59
CA PRO A 231 -24.31 11.90 16.01
C PRO A 231 -23.25 10.91 16.51
N LEU A 232 -22.39 11.34 17.42
CA LEU A 232 -21.28 10.51 17.93
C LEU A 232 -21.70 9.13 18.41
N PHE A 233 -22.85 9.02 19.06
CA PHE A 233 -23.36 7.75 19.61
C PHE A 233 -23.94 6.81 18.57
N VAL A 234 -24.20 7.29 17.35
CA VAL A 234 -24.73 6.48 16.24
C VAL A 234 -23.60 5.94 15.37
N ARG A 235 -22.47 6.64 15.33
CA ARG A 235 -21.30 6.28 14.50
C ARG A 235 -20.77 4.84 14.70
N PRO A 236 -20.73 4.27 15.94
CA PRO A 236 -20.27 2.90 16.13
C PRO A 236 -21.17 1.82 15.53
N ALA A 237 -22.41 2.15 15.12
CA ALA A 237 -23.33 1.23 14.48
C ALA A 237 -23.17 1.17 12.94
N PHE A 238 -22.34 2.04 12.39
CA PHE A 238 -21.98 2.14 10.98
C PHE A 238 -20.58 1.57 10.73
#